data_e619f8b267dcffc8ab19f05f8cfc2acf
#
_entry.id   e619f8b267dcffc8ab19f05f8cfc2acf
#
_cell.length_a   1.000
_cell.length_b   1.000
_cell.length_c   1.000
_cell.angle_alpha   90.00
_cell.angle_beta   90.00
_cell.angle_gamma   90.00
#
_symmetry.space_group_name_H-M   'P 1'
#
loop_
_entity.id
_entity.type
_entity.pdbx_description
1 polymer ?
#
loop_
_entity_poly.entity_id
_entity_poly.type
_entity_poly.pdbx_seq_one_letter_code
_entity_poly.pdbx_strand_id
1 'polypeptide(L)'
;LGTANPCAGVTITVSTTKTDPTLGVSNGSITATASGATGFTYSLNGGAYQASGTFSGLAAGTYTVTAKSSQGCLGSTTVTLTAINPCSGVNIAVSLTKTDPTMNQSNGSITATATGGTGFTYSLNNGPYQASGTFTGLAAATYTVTAKSSQGCLGSANITLTGTNPCTNTVITISNAIVNVTPCS
;
A
#
# COMPACT_ATOMS: atom_id res chain seq x y z
N LEU A 1 -26.88 58.79 6.80
CA LEU A 1 -27.61 57.69 6.19
C LEU A 1 -26.83 56.46 6.46
N GLY A 2 -27.24 55.56 7.42
CA GLY A 2 -26.61 54.29 7.68
C GLY A 2 -26.79 53.38 6.46
N THR A 3 -25.70 52.81 5.94
CA THR A 3 -25.74 51.78 4.88
C THR A 3 -26.43 50.55 5.43
N ALA A 4 -27.53 50.12 4.81
CA ALA A 4 -28.23 48.92 5.19
C ALA A 4 -27.27 47.72 5.07
N ASN A 5 -27.26 46.86 6.10
CA ASN A 5 -26.46 45.63 6.03
C ASN A 5 -27.01 44.70 4.94
N PRO A 6 -26.25 44.45 3.83
CA PRO A 6 -26.76 43.67 2.71
C PRO A 6 -26.99 42.16 3.09
N CYS A 7 -26.52 41.75 4.25
CA CYS A 7 -26.68 40.36 4.74
C CYS A 7 -27.78 40.24 5.81
N ALA A 8 -28.52 41.31 6.08
CA ALA A 8 -29.62 41.23 7.05
C ALA A 8 -30.72 40.29 6.54
N GLY A 9 -31.03 39.24 7.30
CA GLY A 9 -32.01 38.22 6.93
C GLY A 9 -31.56 37.20 5.87
N VAL A 10 -30.31 37.27 5.40
CA VAL A 10 -29.74 36.30 4.45
C VAL A 10 -29.06 35.14 5.22
N THR A 11 -29.51 33.94 4.96
CA THR A 11 -28.87 32.70 5.50
C THR A 11 -28.18 31.95 4.36
N ILE A 12 -26.86 31.83 4.44
CA ILE A 12 -26.08 31.04 3.49
C ILE A 12 -25.94 29.62 4.03
N THR A 13 -26.44 28.63 3.28
CA THR A 13 -26.28 27.20 3.58
C THR A 13 -25.20 26.63 2.70
N VAL A 14 -24.19 25.95 3.31
CA VAL A 14 -23.10 25.27 2.60
C VAL A 14 -23.27 23.78 2.76
N SER A 15 -23.36 23.07 1.62
CA SER A 15 -23.40 21.60 1.55
C SER A 15 -22.11 21.10 0.96
N THR A 16 -21.63 19.96 1.46
CA THR A 16 -20.37 19.35 0.99
C THR A 16 -20.55 17.88 0.66
N THR A 17 -19.86 17.43 -0.39
CA THR A 17 -19.56 16.04 -0.65
C THR A 17 -18.05 15.84 -0.50
N LYS A 18 -17.60 14.60 -0.19
CA LYS A 18 -16.19 14.33 0.04
C LYS A 18 -15.73 13.01 -0.58
N THR A 19 -14.45 12.94 -0.87
CA THR A 19 -13.72 11.68 -1.10
C THR A 19 -12.65 11.59 -0.03
N ASP A 20 -12.67 10.51 0.74
CA ASP A 20 -11.70 10.29 1.81
C ASP A 20 -10.34 9.85 1.23
N PRO A 21 -9.21 10.34 1.77
CA PRO A 21 -7.88 10.03 1.28
C PRO A 21 -7.43 8.62 1.69
N THR A 22 -6.53 8.05 0.90
CA THR A 22 -5.82 6.84 1.29
C THR A 22 -4.85 7.14 2.45
N LEU A 23 -4.70 6.22 3.37
CA LEU A 23 -3.80 6.35 4.51
C LEU A 23 -2.37 6.72 4.06
N GLY A 24 -1.87 7.82 4.59
CA GLY A 24 -0.54 8.36 4.26
C GLY A 24 -0.45 9.09 2.92
N VAL A 25 -1.57 9.26 2.19
CA VAL A 25 -1.61 9.94 0.88
C VAL A 25 -2.57 11.12 0.95
N SER A 26 -2.16 12.29 0.40
CA SER A 26 -3.01 13.47 0.30
C SER A 26 -3.77 13.47 -1.04
N ASN A 27 -4.70 12.52 -1.21
CA ASN A 27 -5.52 12.36 -2.41
C ASN A 27 -7.03 12.53 -2.15
N GLY A 28 -7.39 13.05 -0.98
CA GLY A 28 -8.76 13.38 -0.63
C GLY A 28 -9.26 14.61 -1.36
N SER A 29 -10.57 14.79 -1.41
CA SER A 29 -11.22 15.96 -1.98
C SER A 29 -12.50 16.33 -1.25
N ILE A 30 -12.86 17.62 -1.34
CA ILE A 30 -14.12 18.18 -0.86
C ILE A 30 -14.70 18.98 -2.01
N THR A 31 -16.00 18.79 -2.30
CA THR A 31 -16.75 19.63 -3.21
C THR A 31 -17.88 20.30 -2.43
N ALA A 32 -17.89 21.62 -2.45
CA ALA A 32 -18.88 22.45 -1.77
C ALA A 32 -19.83 23.12 -2.77
N THR A 33 -21.09 23.22 -2.36
CA THR A 33 -22.12 24.04 -3.00
C THR A 33 -22.75 24.92 -1.95
N ALA A 34 -23.28 26.09 -2.35
CA ALA A 34 -23.93 27.01 -1.43
C ALA A 34 -25.27 27.51 -1.99
N SER A 35 -26.19 27.85 -1.10
CA SER A 35 -27.50 28.39 -1.40
C SER A 35 -27.85 29.54 -0.44
N GLY A 36 -28.92 30.28 -0.73
CA GLY A 36 -29.38 31.44 0.04
C GLY A 36 -28.96 32.80 -0.54
N ALA A 37 -28.08 32.81 -1.55
CA ALA A 37 -27.69 33.99 -2.34
C ALA A 37 -27.13 33.56 -3.70
N THR A 38 -26.42 34.46 -4.39
CA THR A 38 -25.80 34.20 -5.71
C THR A 38 -24.33 34.63 -5.75
N GLY A 39 -23.57 34.19 -6.79
CA GLY A 39 -22.21 34.63 -7.03
C GLY A 39 -21.23 34.21 -5.95
N PHE A 40 -21.28 32.90 -5.61
CA PHE A 40 -20.44 32.34 -4.52
C PHE A 40 -18.99 32.18 -4.94
N THR A 41 -18.12 32.46 -3.98
CA THR A 41 -16.73 32.05 -3.92
C THR A 41 -16.51 31.24 -2.64
N TYR A 42 -15.53 30.34 -2.65
CA TYR A 42 -15.30 29.36 -1.60
C TYR A 42 -13.88 29.46 -1.05
N SER A 43 -13.73 29.28 0.24
CA SER A 43 -12.45 29.25 0.96
C SER A 43 -12.37 28.00 1.80
N LEU A 44 -11.19 27.39 1.91
CA LEU A 44 -10.88 26.27 2.78
C LEU A 44 -9.99 26.76 3.93
N ASN A 45 -10.39 26.45 5.18
CA ASN A 45 -9.68 26.83 6.41
C ASN A 45 -9.26 28.30 6.46
N GLY A 46 -10.11 29.21 5.96
CA GLY A 46 -9.83 30.65 5.95
C GLY A 46 -8.77 31.11 4.94
N GLY A 47 -8.35 30.24 4.01
CA GLY A 47 -7.45 30.63 2.92
C GLY A 47 -8.07 31.51 1.86
N ALA A 48 -7.41 31.69 0.73
CA ALA A 48 -7.92 32.53 -0.38
C ALA A 48 -9.25 32.01 -0.93
N TYR A 49 -10.14 32.94 -1.32
CA TYR A 49 -11.39 32.59 -1.98
C TYR A 49 -11.15 32.25 -3.47
N GLN A 50 -11.79 31.19 -3.95
CA GLN A 50 -11.82 30.76 -5.34
C GLN A 50 -13.25 30.57 -5.84
N ALA A 51 -13.49 30.67 -7.16
CA ALA A 51 -14.80 30.49 -7.75
C ALA A 51 -15.29 29.02 -7.68
N SER A 52 -14.38 28.06 -7.80
CA SER A 52 -14.70 26.64 -7.68
C SER A 52 -14.91 26.25 -6.22
N GLY A 53 -15.97 25.47 -5.95
CA GLY A 53 -16.17 24.83 -4.63
C GLY A 53 -15.37 23.55 -4.43
N THR A 54 -14.50 23.15 -5.39
CA THR A 54 -13.74 21.91 -5.30
C THR A 54 -12.32 22.15 -4.77
N PHE A 55 -11.97 21.40 -3.73
CA PHE A 55 -10.65 21.36 -3.10
C PHE A 55 -10.11 19.93 -3.19
N SER A 56 -8.93 19.75 -3.74
CA SER A 56 -8.30 18.44 -3.97
C SER A 56 -6.91 18.37 -3.33
N GLY A 57 -6.31 17.17 -3.31
CA GLY A 57 -5.00 16.98 -2.73
C GLY A 57 -5.00 17.08 -1.20
N LEU A 58 -6.11 16.74 -0.56
CA LEU A 58 -6.30 16.89 0.87
C LEU A 58 -5.87 15.63 1.62
N ALA A 59 -5.16 15.82 2.72
CA ALA A 59 -4.89 14.75 3.69
C ALA A 59 -6.13 14.47 4.56
N ALA A 60 -6.07 13.42 5.36
CA ALA A 60 -7.07 13.21 6.42
C ALA A 60 -7.00 14.36 7.43
N GLY A 61 -8.16 14.84 7.84
CA GLY A 61 -8.27 15.99 8.74
C GLY A 61 -9.64 16.62 8.69
N THR A 62 -9.88 17.58 9.58
CA THR A 62 -11.10 18.37 9.61
C THR A 62 -10.87 19.72 8.93
N TYR A 63 -11.76 20.05 8.03
CA TYR A 63 -11.69 21.23 7.19
C TYR A 63 -12.94 22.08 7.39
N THR A 64 -12.77 23.40 7.41
CA THR A 64 -13.85 24.36 7.38
C THR A 64 -13.95 24.93 5.97
N VAL A 65 -15.12 24.74 5.33
CA VAL A 65 -15.43 25.39 4.04
C VAL A 65 -16.32 26.59 4.31
N THR A 66 -15.92 27.75 3.82
CA THR A 66 -16.67 28.98 3.89
C THR A 66 -17.07 29.42 2.49
N ALA A 67 -18.35 29.65 2.27
CA ALA A 67 -18.88 30.29 1.06
C ALA A 67 -19.16 31.77 1.33
N LYS A 68 -18.79 32.61 0.35
CA LYS A 68 -19.02 34.06 0.35
C LYS A 68 -19.80 34.44 -0.90
N SER A 69 -20.98 35.09 -0.70
CA SER A 69 -21.78 35.59 -1.82
C SER A 69 -21.17 36.83 -2.45
N SER A 70 -21.69 37.25 -3.61
CA SER A 70 -21.31 38.52 -4.27
C SER A 70 -21.58 39.76 -3.40
N GLN A 71 -22.51 39.64 -2.46
CA GLN A 71 -22.85 40.72 -1.50
C GLN A 71 -21.99 40.69 -0.23
N GLY A 72 -21.09 39.70 -0.09
CA GLY A 72 -20.22 39.53 1.06
C GLY A 72 -20.80 38.70 2.20
N CYS A 73 -22.00 38.13 2.06
CA CYS A 73 -22.63 37.30 3.09
C CYS A 73 -21.91 35.94 3.17
N LEU A 74 -21.65 35.45 4.38
CA LEU A 74 -20.88 34.27 4.66
C LEU A 74 -21.74 33.14 5.20
N GLY A 75 -21.45 31.93 4.81
CA GLY A 75 -21.90 30.69 5.44
C GLY A 75 -20.73 29.69 5.50
N SER A 76 -20.72 28.83 6.50
CA SER A 76 -19.65 27.84 6.65
C SER A 76 -20.15 26.49 7.13
N THR A 77 -19.41 25.46 6.82
CA THR A 77 -19.62 24.11 7.32
C THR A 77 -18.27 23.42 7.57
N THR A 78 -18.27 22.44 8.45
CA THR A 78 -17.10 21.60 8.69
C THR A 78 -17.29 20.23 8.08
N VAL A 79 -16.21 19.66 7.54
CA VAL A 79 -16.19 18.31 6.97
C VAL A 79 -14.91 17.61 7.39
N THR A 80 -15.01 16.35 7.83
CA THR A 80 -13.86 15.52 8.22
C THR A 80 -13.58 14.49 7.15
N LEU A 81 -12.36 14.50 6.62
CA LEU A 81 -11.80 13.45 5.78
C LEU A 81 -11.12 12.41 6.67
N THR A 82 -11.48 11.14 6.51
CA THR A 82 -10.95 10.03 7.29
C THR A 82 -10.04 9.19 6.41
N ALA A 83 -8.80 8.91 6.86
CA ALA A 83 -7.89 8.08 6.07
C ALA A 83 -8.45 6.67 5.90
N ILE A 84 -8.50 6.19 4.65
CA ILE A 84 -8.89 4.83 4.29
C ILE A 84 -7.63 3.96 4.24
N ASN A 85 -7.56 2.92 5.07
CA ASN A 85 -6.51 1.91 4.98
C ASN A 85 -6.92 0.86 3.93
N PRO A 86 -6.24 0.79 2.77
CA PRO A 86 -6.57 -0.18 1.72
C PRO A 86 -6.32 -1.63 2.13
N CYS A 87 -5.53 -1.84 3.19
CA CYS A 87 -5.22 -3.18 3.72
C CYS A 87 -6.12 -3.59 4.90
N SER A 88 -7.12 -2.79 5.26
CA SER A 88 -8.05 -3.13 6.33
C SER A 88 -8.89 -4.36 5.92
N GLY A 89 -8.79 -5.44 6.70
CA GLY A 89 -9.49 -6.71 6.41
C GLY A 89 -8.87 -7.54 5.27
N VAL A 90 -7.77 -7.09 4.67
CA VAL A 90 -7.03 -7.86 3.65
C VAL A 90 -6.05 -8.79 4.33
N ASN A 91 -6.13 -10.08 4.00
CA ASN A 91 -5.17 -11.11 4.44
C ASN A 91 -4.39 -11.61 3.23
N ILE A 92 -3.09 -11.29 3.17
CA ILE A 92 -2.19 -11.82 2.15
C ILE A 92 -1.62 -13.14 2.64
N ALA A 93 -2.02 -14.25 2.01
CA ALA A 93 -1.47 -15.56 2.27
C ALA A 93 -0.34 -15.86 1.29
N VAL A 94 0.83 -16.29 1.81
CA VAL A 94 2.01 -16.65 1.03
C VAL A 94 2.25 -18.14 1.13
N SER A 95 2.27 -18.83 -0.01
CA SER A 95 2.60 -20.25 -0.14
C SER A 95 3.99 -20.41 -0.75
N LEU A 96 4.80 -21.30 -0.16
CA LEU A 96 6.19 -21.51 -0.56
C LEU A 96 6.41 -22.96 -0.96
N THR A 97 7.12 -23.16 -2.06
CA THR A 97 7.73 -24.44 -2.44
C THR A 97 9.25 -24.26 -2.52
N LYS A 98 10.01 -25.35 -2.38
CA LYS A 98 11.46 -25.29 -2.36
C LYS A 98 12.12 -26.43 -3.14
N THR A 99 13.33 -26.18 -3.58
CA THR A 99 14.32 -27.20 -3.92
C THR A 99 15.50 -27.03 -2.96
N ASP A 100 15.80 -28.07 -2.21
CA ASP A 100 16.91 -28.05 -1.25
C ASP A 100 18.26 -28.03 -1.97
N PRO A 101 19.24 -27.26 -1.48
CA PRO A 101 20.58 -27.26 -2.07
C PRO A 101 21.35 -28.56 -1.77
N THR A 102 22.30 -28.88 -2.62
CA THR A 102 23.32 -29.88 -2.30
C THR A 102 24.16 -29.36 -1.12
N MET A 103 24.60 -30.26 -0.26
CA MET A 103 25.43 -29.91 0.90
C MET A 103 26.65 -29.07 0.47
N ASN A 104 26.90 -27.97 1.17
CA ASN A 104 27.95 -26.99 0.91
C ASN A 104 27.84 -26.26 -0.45
N GLN A 105 26.68 -26.34 -1.12
CA GLN A 105 26.40 -25.61 -2.37
C GLN A 105 25.31 -24.57 -2.15
N SER A 106 25.32 -23.54 -3.00
CA SER A 106 24.25 -22.51 -3.06
C SER A 106 23.43 -22.70 -4.35
N ASN A 107 22.85 -23.89 -4.53
CA ASN A 107 22.05 -24.25 -5.71
C ASN A 107 20.58 -24.53 -5.38
N GLY A 108 20.15 -24.20 -4.17
CA GLY A 108 18.75 -24.29 -3.76
C GLY A 108 17.88 -23.20 -4.37
N SER A 109 16.58 -23.40 -4.32
CA SER A 109 15.61 -22.42 -4.78
C SER A 109 14.33 -22.40 -3.93
N ILE A 110 13.65 -21.27 -3.95
CA ILE A 110 12.33 -21.06 -3.34
C ILE A 110 11.42 -20.47 -4.42
N THR A 111 10.21 -20.98 -4.53
CA THR A 111 9.15 -20.38 -5.35
C THR A 111 7.99 -19.99 -4.44
N ALA A 112 7.62 -18.70 -4.48
CA ALA A 112 6.54 -18.11 -3.72
C ALA A 112 5.35 -17.79 -4.62
N THR A 113 4.16 -18.05 -4.12
CA THR A 113 2.89 -17.56 -4.66
C THR A 113 2.12 -16.85 -3.54
N ALA A 114 1.29 -15.89 -3.89
CA ALA A 114 0.48 -15.16 -2.91
C ALA A 114 -0.96 -15.02 -3.36
N THR A 115 -1.88 -14.96 -2.38
CA THR A 115 -3.31 -14.74 -2.57
C THR A 115 -3.82 -13.66 -1.62
N GLY A 116 -5.06 -13.21 -1.81
CA GLY A 116 -5.65 -12.14 -0.99
C GLY A 116 -5.42 -10.73 -1.55
N GLY A 117 -4.83 -10.60 -2.75
CA GLY A 117 -4.60 -9.34 -3.45
C GLY A 117 -4.24 -9.57 -4.91
N THR A 118 -3.72 -8.53 -5.56
CA THR A 118 -3.27 -8.56 -6.97
C THR A 118 -1.95 -7.81 -7.14
N GLY A 119 -1.25 -8.03 -8.27
CA GLY A 119 -0.04 -7.30 -8.62
C GLY A 119 1.09 -7.48 -7.60
N PHE A 120 1.33 -8.74 -7.20
CA PHE A 120 2.32 -9.05 -6.17
C PHE A 120 3.75 -8.83 -6.64
N THR A 121 4.55 -8.33 -5.71
CA THR A 121 6.01 -8.37 -5.75
C THR A 121 6.52 -9.09 -4.50
N TYR A 122 7.70 -9.69 -4.60
CA TYR A 122 8.24 -10.57 -3.57
C TYR A 122 9.63 -10.11 -3.14
N SER A 123 9.91 -10.21 -1.84
CA SER A 123 11.20 -9.91 -1.22
C SER A 123 11.67 -11.12 -0.43
N LEU A 124 12.97 -11.41 -0.48
CA LEU A 124 13.63 -12.44 0.33
C LEU A 124 14.43 -11.75 1.43
N ASN A 125 14.22 -12.16 2.70
CA ASN A 125 14.93 -11.65 3.88
C ASN A 125 14.98 -10.10 3.92
N ASN A 126 13.85 -9.44 3.64
CA ASN A 126 13.73 -7.96 3.57
C ASN A 126 14.64 -7.28 2.53
N GLY A 127 15.13 -8.02 1.53
CA GLY A 127 15.86 -7.46 0.39
C GLY A 127 14.93 -6.69 -0.58
N PRO A 128 15.45 -6.31 -1.76
CA PRO A 128 14.64 -5.60 -2.75
C PRO A 128 13.47 -6.45 -3.25
N TYR A 129 12.36 -5.77 -3.57
CA TYR A 129 11.19 -6.42 -4.17
C TYR A 129 11.39 -6.67 -5.66
N GLN A 130 10.99 -7.86 -6.12
CA GLN A 130 10.97 -8.28 -7.53
C GLN A 130 9.59 -8.81 -7.93
N ALA A 131 9.26 -8.77 -9.22
CA ALA A 131 7.98 -9.28 -9.74
C ALA A 131 7.89 -10.81 -9.70
N SER A 132 9.02 -11.50 -9.90
CA SER A 132 9.08 -12.96 -9.82
C SER A 132 9.05 -13.43 -8.36
N GLY A 133 8.24 -14.46 -8.06
CA GLY A 133 8.28 -15.15 -6.78
C GLY A 133 9.40 -16.18 -6.65
N THR A 134 10.27 -16.33 -7.67
CA THR A 134 11.34 -17.33 -7.68
C THR A 134 12.66 -16.73 -7.24
N PHE A 135 13.30 -17.39 -6.28
CA PHE A 135 14.63 -17.08 -5.76
C PHE A 135 15.52 -18.28 -5.94
N THR A 136 16.69 -18.10 -6.55
CA THR A 136 17.65 -19.17 -6.87
C THR A 136 19.02 -18.87 -6.27
N GLY A 137 19.93 -19.85 -6.33
CA GLY A 137 21.28 -19.66 -5.81
C GLY A 137 21.32 -19.63 -4.28
N LEU A 138 20.43 -20.36 -3.62
CA LEU A 138 20.28 -20.32 -2.17
C LEU A 138 21.05 -21.45 -1.50
N ALA A 139 21.75 -21.11 -0.42
CA ALA A 139 22.38 -22.09 0.48
C ALA A 139 21.34 -22.66 1.46
N ALA A 140 21.74 -23.69 2.22
CA ALA A 140 20.93 -24.22 3.32
C ALA A 140 20.82 -23.16 4.43
N ALA A 141 19.61 -22.68 4.67
CA ALA A 141 19.26 -21.67 5.67
C ALA A 141 17.73 -21.53 5.81
N THR A 142 17.29 -20.80 6.81
CA THR A 142 15.90 -20.35 6.91
C THR A 142 15.74 -18.99 6.23
N TYR A 143 14.73 -18.89 5.38
CA TYR A 143 14.41 -17.72 4.59
C TYR A 143 13.01 -17.22 4.91
N THR A 144 12.84 -15.90 4.96
CA THR A 144 11.55 -15.23 5.04
C THR A 144 11.23 -14.66 3.66
N VAL A 145 10.10 -15.04 3.08
CA VAL A 145 9.59 -14.42 1.85
C VAL A 145 8.41 -13.53 2.22
N THR A 146 8.47 -12.28 1.82
CA THR A 146 7.39 -11.30 1.98
C THR A 146 6.79 -10.98 0.61
N ALA A 147 5.48 -11.13 0.47
CA ALA A 147 4.72 -10.68 -0.69
C ALA A 147 4.08 -9.33 -0.38
N LYS A 148 4.11 -8.42 -1.35
CA LYS A 148 3.49 -7.10 -1.31
C LYS A 148 2.55 -6.94 -2.49
N SER A 149 1.27 -6.66 -2.23
CA SER A 149 0.28 -6.38 -3.28
C SER A 149 0.47 -5.00 -3.90
N SER A 150 -0.20 -4.74 -5.03
CA SER A 150 -0.24 -3.41 -5.67
C SER A 150 -0.79 -2.31 -4.76
N GLN A 151 -1.61 -2.65 -3.77
CA GLN A 151 -2.14 -1.73 -2.76
C GLN A 151 -1.20 -1.53 -1.56
N GLY A 152 -0.06 -2.23 -1.53
CA GLY A 152 0.92 -2.14 -0.45
C GLY A 152 0.66 -3.08 0.72
N CYS A 153 -0.34 -3.96 0.65
CA CYS A 153 -0.64 -4.93 1.70
C CYS A 153 0.41 -6.04 1.70
N LEU A 154 0.85 -6.43 2.90
CA LEU A 154 1.96 -7.38 3.09
C LEU A 154 1.46 -8.70 3.68
N GLY A 155 2.09 -9.79 3.25
CA GLY A 155 2.02 -11.10 3.90
C GLY A 155 3.39 -11.77 3.83
N SER A 156 3.72 -12.65 4.77
CA SER A 156 5.01 -13.32 4.80
C SER A 156 4.89 -14.77 5.21
N ALA A 157 5.86 -15.58 4.77
CA ALA A 157 6.02 -16.97 5.20
C ALA A 157 7.51 -17.30 5.32
N ASN A 158 7.82 -18.27 6.18
CA ASN A 158 9.16 -18.76 6.40
C ASN A 158 9.31 -20.17 5.81
N ILE A 159 10.49 -20.46 5.27
CA ILE A 159 10.85 -21.78 4.77
C ILE A 159 12.33 -22.08 5.06
N THR A 160 12.63 -23.31 5.41
CA THR A 160 14.00 -23.74 5.65
C THR A 160 14.46 -24.65 4.51
N LEU A 161 15.57 -24.30 3.87
CA LEU A 161 16.30 -25.15 2.94
C LEU A 161 17.33 -25.97 3.73
N THR A 162 17.39 -27.27 3.45
CA THR A 162 18.29 -28.21 4.12
C THR A 162 19.28 -28.77 3.11
N GLY A 163 20.59 -28.77 3.44
CA GLY A 163 21.58 -29.35 2.55
C GLY A 163 21.34 -30.84 2.36
N THR A 164 21.22 -31.30 1.11
CA THR A 164 21.04 -32.70 0.75
C THR A 164 22.41 -33.33 0.42
N ASN A 165 22.72 -34.46 1.02
CA ASN A 165 23.92 -35.19 0.69
C ASN A 165 23.64 -36.10 -0.53
N PRO A 166 24.27 -35.87 -1.69
CA PRO A 166 24.03 -36.66 -2.90
C PRO A 166 24.46 -38.14 -2.73
N CYS A 167 25.25 -38.47 -1.71
CA CYS A 167 25.79 -39.79 -1.51
C CYS A 167 25.02 -40.67 -0.50
N THR A 168 23.86 -40.21 0.03
CA THR A 168 23.13 -40.95 1.09
C THR A 168 22.63 -42.33 0.71
N ASN A 169 22.56 -42.68 -0.58
CA ASN A 169 22.11 -43.98 -1.06
C ASN A 169 23.12 -44.64 -2.02
N THR A 170 24.38 -44.20 -2.05
CA THR A 170 25.40 -44.76 -2.93
C THR A 170 26.09 -45.92 -2.22
N VAL A 171 25.81 -47.16 -2.62
CA VAL A 171 26.56 -48.33 -2.21
C VAL A 171 27.80 -48.43 -3.11
N ILE A 172 28.98 -48.18 -2.58
CA ILE A 172 30.23 -48.38 -3.29
C ILE A 172 30.61 -49.86 -3.12
N THR A 173 30.47 -50.67 -4.17
CA THR A 173 30.96 -52.03 -4.19
C THR A 173 32.41 -52.01 -4.67
N ILE A 174 33.37 -52.29 -3.77
CA ILE A 174 34.78 -52.41 -4.12
C ILE A 174 35.03 -53.87 -4.59
N SER A 175 35.14 -54.10 -5.89
CA SER A 175 35.76 -55.32 -6.44
C SER A 175 37.24 -55.03 -6.61
N ASN A 176 38.10 -56.05 -6.46
CA ASN A 176 39.56 -56.01 -6.38
C ASN A 176 40.31 -55.19 -7.48
N ALA A 177 39.86 -54.05 -7.87
CA ALA A 177 40.54 -53.13 -8.75
C ALA A 177 40.87 -51.84 -7.97
N ILE A 178 42.05 -51.30 -8.18
CA ILE A 178 42.43 -49.96 -7.66
C ILE A 178 41.49 -48.95 -8.26
N VAL A 179 40.54 -48.47 -7.49
CA VAL A 179 39.61 -47.42 -7.92
C VAL A 179 40.05 -46.12 -7.28
N ASN A 180 40.40 -45.13 -8.11
CA ASN A 180 40.49 -43.75 -7.70
C ASN A 180 39.07 -43.25 -7.36
N VAL A 181 38.73 -43.23 -6.08
CA VAL A 181 37.47 -42.66 -5.58
C VAL A 181 37.59 -41.13 -5.62
N THR A 182 36.87 -40.47 -6.51
CA THR A 182 36.57 -39.04 -6.38
C THR A 182 35.61 -38.86 -5.21
N PRO A 183 35.96 -38.08 -4.19
CA PRO A 183 35.00 -37.82 -3.10
C PRO A 183 33.78 -37.09 -3.63
N CYS A 184 32.59 -37.46 -3.13
CA CYS A 184 31.38 -36.67 -3.34
C CYS A 184 31.60 -35.26 -2.75
N SER A 185 31.73 -34.25 -3.58
CA SER A 185 31.81 -32.84 -3.24
C SER A 185 30.44 -32.19 -3.27
#